data_3685d72a705a27cce2dd338bcc657fdc
#
_entry.id   3685d72a705a27cce2dd338bcc657fdc
#
_cell.length_a   1.000
_cell.length_b   1.000
_cell.length_c   1.000
_cell.angle_alpha   90.00
_cell.angle_beta   90.00
_cell.angle_gamma   90.00
#
_symmetry.space_group_name_H-M   'P 1'
#
loop_
_entity.id
_entity.type
_entity.pdbx_description
1 polymer ?
#
loop_
_entity_poly.entity_id
_entity_poly.type
_entity_poly.pdbx_seq_one_letter_code
_entity_poly.pdbx_strand_id
1 'polypeptide(L)'
;SMRSFQGGLEYSHVSGKISSAYVMLIPNHDLVYDRYFRWLFKSESYIRALQGTSDLIRDGQALRYANFAKVYLPCIPLNEQKEIADYIDMEVRRIDNAMIPIAKQMELLRERRTRLISDVVTGQVDVCDVVVPDREAQDDGDEYDGAGA
;
A
#
# COMPACT_ATOMS: atom_id res chain seq x y z
N SER A 1 0.34 -14.41 -8.85
CA SER A 1 -0.64 -13.66 -8.06
C SER A 1 -1.75 -13.14 -8.95
N MET A 2 -2.98 -13.39 -8.58
CA MET A 2 -4.15 -12.94 -9.35
C MET A 2 -4.30 -11.41 -9.42
N ARG A 3 -3.50 -10.65 -8.67
CA ARG A 3 -3.57 -9.18 -8.60
C ARG A 3 -2.25 -8.49 -8.96
N SER A 4 -1.45 -9.09 -9.83
CA SER A 4 -0.16 -8.51 -10.24
C SER A 4 -0.30 -7.17 -10.96
N PHE A 5 -1.45 -6.91 -11.59
CA PHE A 5 -1.79 -5.59 -12.15
C PHE A 5 -2.03 -4.49 -11.09
N GLN A 6 -2.10 -4.88 -9.82
CA GLN A 6 -2.23 -3.97 -8.68
C GLN A 6 -0.94 -3.96 -7.84
N GLY A 7 0.19 -4.33 -8.40
CA GLY A 7 1.46 -4.42 -7.69
C GLY A 7 1.66 -5.72 -6.90
N GLY A 8 0.96 -6.80 -7.28
CA GLY A 8 1.02 -8.11 -6.61
C GLY A 8 2.28 -8.94 -6.85
N LEU A 9 3.37 -8.32 -7.33
CA LEU A 9 4.70 -8.93 -7.36
C LEU A 9 5.37 -8.73 -6.01
N GLU A 10 5.75 -9.83 -5.36
CA GLU A 10 6.38 -9.80 -4.04
C GLU A 10 7.72 -10.52 -4.07
N TYR A 11 8.66 -10.00 -3.30
CA TYR A 11 9.94 -10.61 -3.05
C TYR A 11 9.83 -11.55 -1.85
N SER A 12 10.25 -12.81 -2.01
CA SER A 12 10.20 -13.80 -0.93
C SER A 12 11.57 -13.93 -0.25
N HIS A 13 11.56 -13.82 1.07
CA HIS A 13 12.74 -14.07 1.91
C HIS A 13 12.74 -15.48 2.51
N VAL A 14 11.70 -16.27 2.23
CA VAL A 14 11.51 -17.61 2.81
C VAL A 14 11.56 -18.67 1.72
N SER A 15 12.17 -19.77 2.05
CA SER A 15 12.13 -21.00 1.24
C SER A 15 10.89 -21.80 1.62
N GLY A 16 10.16 -22.31 0.62
CA GLY A 16 8.96 -23.08 0.88
C GLY A 16 8.27 -23.56 -0.39
N LYS A 17 7.15 -24.24 -0.21
CA LYS A 17 6.29 -24.66 -1.32
C LYS A 17 5.24 -23.59 -1.59
N ILE A 18 4.96 -23.34 -2.86
CA ILE A 18 4.00 -22.37 -3.33
C ILE A 18 2.99 -23.06 -4.25
N SER A 19 1.76 -22.55 -4.29
CA SER A 19 0.74 -23.04 -5.19
C SER A 19 1.12 -22.81 -6.67
N SER A 20 0.71 -23.73 -7.55
CA SER A 20 0.91 -23.63 -9.00
C SER A 20 0.24 -22.39 -9.65
N ALA A 21 -0.63 -21.71 -8.91
CA ALA A 21 -1.23 -20.43 -9.35
C ALA A 21 -0.22 -19.26 -9.38
N TYR A 22 0.97 -19.43 -8.79
CA TYR A 22 2.01 -18.39 -8.76
C TYR A 22 3.13 -18.73 -9.75
N VAL A 23 3.60 -17.70 -10.44
CA VAL A 23 4.80 -17.79 -11.27
C VAL A 23 5.98 -17.31 -10.45
N MET A 24 6.99 -18.17 -10.29
CA MET A 24 8.25 -17.80 -9.64
C MET A 24 9.21 -17.22 -10.67
N LEU A 25 9.77 -16.07 -10.34
CA LEU A 25 10.83 -15.43 -11.12
C LEU A 25 12.14 -15.65 -10.38
N ILE A 26 13.13 -16.18 -11.05
CA ILE A 26 14.48 -16.35 -10.52
C ILE A 26 15.36 -15.30 -11.20
N PRO A 27 15.90 -14.34 -10.45
CA PRO A 27 16.72 -13.28 -11.02
C PRO A 27 18.08 -13.79 -11.48
N ASN A 28 18.61 -13.20 -12.55
CA ASN A 28 20.03 -13.34 -12.89
C ASN A 28 20.82 -12.29 -12.09
N HIS A 29 21.50 -12.73 -11.03
CA HIS A 29 22.23 -11.84 -10.11
C HIS A 29 23.43 -11.11 -10.74
N ASP A 30 23.88 -11.53 -11.94
CA ASP A 30 24.90 -10.80 -12.68
C ASP A 30 24.38 -9.48 -13.28
N LEU A 31 23.06 -9.38 -13.47
CA LEU A 31 22.40 -8.22 -14.10
C LEU A 31 21.38 -7.55 -13.18
N VAL A 32 20.87 -8.27 -12.18
CA VAL A 32 19.71 -7.89 -11.39
C VAL A 32 20.05 -7.84 -9.91
N TYR A 33 19.81 -6.69 -9.29
CA TYR A 33 19.80 -6.55 -7.85
C TYR A 33 18.36 -6.63 -7.33
N ASP A 34 18.05 -7.65 -6.56
CA ASP A 34 16.70 -8.04 -6.16
C ASP A 34 15.92 -6.89 -5.48
N ARG A 35 16.59 -6.14 -4.59
CA ARG A 35 15.97 -5.04 -3.86
C ARG A 35 15.56 -3.89 -4.77
N TYR A 36 16.32 -3.60 -5.83
CA TYR A 36 15.98 -2.60 -6.82
C TYR A 36 14.73 -3.01 -7.60
N PHE A 37 14.69 -4.26 -8.09
CA PHE A 37 13.56 -4.76 -8.86
C PHE A 37 12.30 -4.92 -8.02
N ARG A 38 12.42 -5.19 -6.72
CA ARG A 38 11.30 -5.13 -5.79
C ARG A 38 10.58 -3.78 -5.85
N TRP A 39 11.32 -2.67 -5.87
CA TRP A 39 10.75 -1.32 -5.97
C TRP A 39 10.26 -1.00 -7.38
N LEU A 40 11.03 -1.39 -8.41
CA LEU A 40 10.66 -1.18 -9.79
C LEU A 40 9.29 -1.82 -10.12
N PHE A 41 9.06 -3.04 -9.69
CA PHE A 41 7.81 -3.75 -9.91
C PHE A 41 6.60 -3.14 -9.16
N LYS A 42 6.83 -2.29 -8.18
CA LYS A 42 5.79 -1.53 -7.48
C LYS A 42 5.59 -0.13 -8.05
N SER A 43 6.43 0.29 -8.99
CA SER A 43 6.28 1.59 -9.62
C SER A 43 5.03 1.65 -10.50
N GLU A 44 4.36 2.80 -10.49
CA GLU A 44 3.16 3.01 -11.27
C GLU A 44 3.41 2.86 -12.79
N SER A 45 4.57 3.31 -13.27
CA SER A 45 4.98 3.18 -14.67
C SER A 45 5.07 1.72 -15.10
N TYR A 46 5.67 0.86 -14.28
CA TYR A 46 5.73 -0.57 -14.55
C TYR A 46 4.35 -1.23 -14.51
N ILE A 47 3.54 -0.90 -13.51
CA ILE A 47 2.17 -1.43 -13.38
C ILE A 47 1.33 -1.06 -14.60
N ARG A 48 1.40 0.18 -15.05
CA ARG A 48 0.71 0.63 -16.28
C ARG A 48 1.22 -0.09 -17.53
N ALA A 49 2.53 -0.26 -17.67
CA ALA A 49 3.11 -1.00 -18.79
C ALA A 49 2.63 -2.45 -18.80
N LEU A 50 2.56 -3.09 -17.64
CA LEU A 50 2.08 -4.44 -17.49
C LEU A 50 0.58 -4.56 -17.84
N GLN A 51 -0.24 -3.60 -17.43
CA GLN A 51 -1.66 -3.52 -17.78
C GLN A 51 -1.86 -3.42 -19.30
N GLY A 52 -1.00 -2.66 -19.98
CA GLY A 52 -1.03 -2.52 -21.44
C GLY A 52 -0.68 -3.79 -22.21
N THR A 53 -0.08 -4.81 -21.58
CA THR A 53 0.25 -6.09 -22.21
C THR A 53 -0.87 -7.11 -22.20
N SER A 54 -1.91 -6.87 -21.41
CA SER A 54 -3.05 -7.78 -21.31
C SER A 54 -4.21 -7.28 -22.15
N ASP A 55 -4.60 -8.07 -23.14
CA ASP A 55 -5.87 -7.85 -23.84
C ASP A 55 -7.00 -7.94 -22.81
N LEU A 56 -7.87 -6.93 -22.83
CA LEU A 56 -9.01 -6.71 -21.93
C LEU A 56 -9.74 -8.00 -21.56
N ILE A 57 -9.69 -8.35 -20.31
CA ILE A 57 -9.96 -9.67 -19.81
C ILE A 57 -11.33 -9.76 -19.19
N ARG A 58 -12.12 -10.66 -19.71
CA ARG A 58 -13.39 -11.07 -19.11
C ARG A 58 -13.25 -12.12 -18.01
N ASP A 59 -12.09 -12.80 -17.90
CA ASP A 59 -11.92 -13.91 -16.96
C ASP A 59 -10.63 -13.77 -16.16
N GLY A 60 -10.80 -13.60 -14.85
CA GLY A 60 -9.81 -13.77 -13.78
C GLY A 60 -8.40 -13.33 -14.15
N GLN A 61 -8.05 -12.13 -13.83
CA GLN A 61 -6.79 -11.42 -14.12
C GLN A 61 -5.52 -12.14 -13.62
N ALA A 62 -5.25 -13.34 -14.12
CA ALA A 62 -3.98 -14.00 -13.87
C ALA A 62 -2.94 -13.47 -14.85
N LEU A 63 -1.92 -12.82 -14.35
CA LEU A 63 -0.77 -12.43 -15.15
C LEU A 63 -0.10 -13.69 -15.69
N ARG A 64 -0.12 -13.86 -17.00
CA ARG A 64 0.64 -14.92 -17.67
C ARG A 64 2.09 -14.46 -17.80
N TYR A 65 3.03 -15.38 -17.60
CA TYR A 65 4.46 -15.11 -17.80
C TYR A 65 4.76 -14.47 -19.16
N ALA A 66 4.05 -14.87 -20.21
CA ALA A 66 4.17 -14.30 -21.55
C ALA A 66 3.87 -12.80 -21.61
N ASN A 67 2.97 -12.29 -20.78
CA ASN A 67 2.68 -10.86 -20.69
C ASN A 67 3.75 -10.11 -19.90
N PHE A 68 4.21 -10.72 -18.81
CA PHE A 68 5.34 -10.19 -18.03
C PHE A 68 6.59 -10.04 -18.90
N ALA A 69 6.90 -11.05 -19.73
CA ALA A 69 8.08 -11.05 -20.61
C ALA A 69 8.03 -10.00 -21.73
N LYS A 70 6.88 -9.39 -22.02
CA LYS A 70 6.75 -8.32 -23.02
C LYS A 70 7.11 -6.95 -22.49
N VAL A 71 7.17 -6.76 -21.18
CA VAL A 71 7.50 -5.47 -20.57
C VAL A 71 9.01 -5.29 -20.54
N TYR A 72 9.49 -4.25 -21.22
CA TYR A 72 10.89 -3.88 -21.16
C TYR A 72 11.21 -3.25 -19.80
N LEU A 73 12.30 -3.72 -19.19
CA LEU A 73 12.80 -3.22 -17.91
C LEU A 73 14.09 -2.42 -18.14
N PRO A 74 14.31 -1.33 -17.38
CA PRO A 74 15.57 -0.61 -17.45
C PRO A 74 16.72 -1.51 -16.98
N CYS A 75 17.76 -1.61 -17.80
CA CYS A 75 18.98 -2.34 -17.44
C CYS A 75 20.09 -1.32 -17.14
N ILE A 76 20.10 -0.85 -15.89
CA ILE A 76 21.14 0.04 -15.37
C ILE A 76 22.26 -0.78 -14.68
N PRO A 77 23.47 -0.22 -14.51
CA PRO A 77 24.57 -0.92 -13.85
C PRO A 77 24.21 -1.38 -12.43
N LEU A 78 24.75 -2.54 -11.99
CA LEU A 78 24.45 -3.10 -10.67
C LEU A 78 24.76 -2.15 -9.50
N ASN A 79 25.82 -1.35 -9.62
CA ASN A 79 26.18 -0.38 -8.59
C ASN A 79 25.08 0.69 -8.42
N GLU A 80 24.57 1.20 -9.53
CA GLU A 80 23.49 2.17 -9.54
C GLU A 80 22.18 1.58 -9.01
N GLN A 81 21.88 0.31 -9.36
CA GLN A 81 20.73 -0.40 -8.79
C GLN A 81 20.81 -0.49 -7.25
N LYS A 82 22.00 -0.75 -6.70
CA LYS A 82 22.22 -0.81 -5.26
C LYS A 82 22.03 0.55 -4.60
N GLU A 83 22.63 1.58 -5.14
CA GLU A 83 22.53 2.95 -4.62
C GLU A 83 21.09 3.42 -4.59
N ILE A 84 20.34 3.20 -5.67
CA ILE A 84 18.91 3.55 -5.74
C ILE A 84 18.09 2.76 -4.71
N ALA A 85 18.32 1.45 -4.61
CA ALA A 85 17.61 0.60 -3.66
C ALA A 85 17.88 1.00 -2.21
N ASP A 86 19.14 1.30 -1.87
CA ASP A 86 19.53 1.73 -0.53
C ASP A 86 18.92 3.08 -0.17
N TYR A 87 18.89 4.01 -1.12
CA TYR A 87 18.24 5.30 -0.93
C TYR A 87 16.73 5.15 -0.68
N ILE A 88 16.04 4.37 -1.51
CA ILE A 88 14.59 4.13 -1.33
C ILE A 88 14.32 3.46 0.02
N ASP A 89 15.08 2.44 0.39
CA ASP A 89 14.90 1.74 1.65
C ASP A 89 15.14 2.65 2.86
N MET A 90 16.08 3.57 2.77
CA MET A 90 16.32 4.58 3.80
C MET A 90 15.12 5.54 3.95
N GLU A 91 14.62 6.07 2.84
CA GLU A 91 13.47 6.99 2.87
C GLU A 91 12.19 6.30 3.32
N VAL A 92 11.93 5.07 2.87
CA VAL A 92 10.76 4.29 3.32
C VAL A 92 10.81 4.05 4.82
N ARG A 93 11.96 3.63 5.37
CA ARG A 93 12.13 3.48 6.83
C ARG A 93 11.89 4.78 7.59
N ARG A 94 12.32 5.92 7.03
CA ARG A 94 12.09 7.22 7.63
C ARG A 94 10.60 7.56 7.70
N ILE A 95 9.87 7.29 6.62
CA ILE A 95 8.43 7.48 6.54
C ILE A 95 7.72 6.53 7.52
N ASP A 96 8.06 5.24 7.52
CA ASP A 96 7.46 4.24 8.41
C ASP A 96 7.65 4.62 9.89
N ASN A 97 8.86 5.06 10.25
CA ASN A 97 9.15 5.53 11.60
C ASN A 97 8.33 6.78 12.01
N ALA A 98 8.03 7.65 11.05
CA ALA A 98 7.16 8.81 11.30
C ALA A 98 5.68 8.41 11.39
N MET A 99 5.25 7.38 10.69
CA MET A 99 3.87 6.89 10.71
C MET A 99 3.49 6.22 12.04
N ILE A 100 4.44 5.54 12.70
CA ILE A 100 4.20 4.83 13.96
C ILE A 100 3.61 5.77 15.05
N PRO A 101 4.23 6.89 15.41
CA PRO A 101 3.69 7.80 16.42
C PRO A 101 2.37 8.44 15.99
N ILE A 102 2.18 8.71 14.70
CA ILE A 102 0.92 9.27 14.17
C ILE A 102 -0.22 8.26 14.37
N ALA A 103 -0.01 7.00 14.02
CA ALA A 103 -0.99 5.94 14.23
C ALA A 103 -1.39 5.82 15.71
N LYS A 104 -0.40 5.90 16.62
CA LYS A 104 -0.66 5.89 18.06
C LYS A 104 -1.46 7.11 18.54
N GLN A 105 -1.15 8.30 18.01
CA GLN A 105 -1.91 9.51 18.32
C GLN A 105 -3.36 9.40 17.84
N MET A 106 -3.60 8.85 16.65
CA MET A 106 -4.96 8.61 16.14
C MET A 106 -5.74 7.65 17.04
N GLU A 107 -5.11 6.60 17.55
CA GLU A 107 -5.74 5.67 18.49
C GLU A 107 -6.13 6.36 19.79
N LEU A 108 -5.22 7.13 20.39
CA LEU A 108 -5.47 7.89 21.61
C LEU A 108 -6.58 8.94 21.46
N LEU A 109 -6.64 9.59 20.30
CA LEU A 109 -7.69 10.56 20.00
C LEU A 109 -9.07 9.88 19.85
N ARG A 110 -9.12 8.70 19.23
CA ARG A 110 -10.35 7.88 19.16
C ARG A 110 -10.81 7.44 20.54
N GLU A 111 -9.90 6.97 21.38
CA GLU A 111 -10.19 6.59 22.75
C GLU A 111 -10.71 7.78 23.57
N ARG A 112 -10.02 8.92 23.47
CA ARG A 112 -10.45 10.17 24.13
C ARG A 112 -11.85 10.61 23.69
N ARG A 113 -12.14 10.56 22.39
CA ARG A 113 -13.46 10.87 21.84
C ARG A 113 -14.53 9.98 22.46
N THR A 114 -14.30 8.67 22.49
CA THR A 114 -15.26 7.70 23.04
C THR A 114 -15.50 7.95 24.53
N ARG A 115 -14.43 8.19 25.30
CA ARG A 115 -14.53 8.50 26.72
C ARG A 115 -15.30 9.80 26.98
N LEU A 116 -14.95 10.87 26.26
CA LEU A 116 -15.63 12.15 26.39
C LEU A 116 -17.15 12.03 26.12
N ILE A 117 -17.53 11.30 25.08
CA ILE A 117 -18.95 11.06 24.76
C ILE A 117 -19.62 10.33 25.95
N SER A 118 -18.97 9.29 26.48
CA SER A 118 -19.49 8.55 27.62
C SER A 118 -19.66 9.43 28.86
N ASP A 119 -18.63 10.21 29.21
CA ASP A 119 -18.59 11.03 30.41
C ASP A 119 -19.63 12.14 30.36
N VAL A 120 -19.85 12.75 29.19
CA VAL A 120 -20.88 13.78 29.00
C VAL A 120 -22.28 13.17 29.06
N VAL A 121 -22.53 12.07 28.35
CA VAL A 121 -23.86 11.43 28.29
C VAL A 121 -24.26 10.84 29.65
N THR A 122 -23.29 10.36 30.44
CA THR A 122 -23.57 9.82 31.79
C THR A 122 -23.57 10.88 32.89
N GLY A 123 -23.36 12.16 32.56
CA GLY A 123 -23.36 13.27 33.51
C GLY A 123 -22.11 13.32 34.42
N GLN A 124 -21.05 12.61 34.05
CA GLN A 124 -19.76 12.70 34.77
C GLN A 124 -19.03 14.02 34.46
N VAL A 125 -19.32 14.61 33.30
CA VAL A 125 -18.85 15.94 32.91
C VAL A 125 -20.07 16.83 32.68
N ASP A 126 -20.19 17.89 33.47
CA ASP A 126 -21.24 18.91 33.29
C ASP A 126 -20.87 19.82 32.11
N VAL A 127 -21.77 19.96 31.17
CA VAL A 127 -21.63 20.79 29.97
C VAL A 127 -22.73 21.88 29.87
N CYS A 128 -23.48 22.11 30.93
CA CYS A 128 -24.61 23.06 30.92
C CYS A 128 -24.18 24.48 30.59
N ASP A 129 -22.96 24.87 30.96
CA ASP A 129 -22.41 26.21 30.71
C ASP A 129 -21.54 26.29 29.44
N VAL A 130 -21.44 25.21 28.65
CA VAL A 130 -20.64 25.18 27.45
C VAL A 130 -21.41 25.83 26.29
N VAL A 131 -20.93 26.99 25.85
CA VAL A 131 -21.42 27.62 24.63
C VAL A 131 -20.89 26.83 23.43
N VAL A 132 -21.78 26.13 22.75
CA VAL A 132 -21.45 25.43 21.50
C VAL A 132 -21.39 26.48 20.39
N PRO A 133 -20.23 26.67 19.71
CA PRO A 133 -20.18 27.57 18.56
C PRO A 133 -21.13 27.06 17.46
N ASP A 134 -21.82 27.99 16.81
CA ASP A 134 -22.66 27.64 15.66
C ASP A 134 -21.83 26.82 14.66
N ARG A 135 -22.31 25.63 14.33
CA ARG A 135 -21.75 24.84 13.24
C ARG A 135 -21.98 25.63 11.95
N GLU A 136 -20.97 26.36 11.49
CA GLU A 136 -20.91 26.65 10.07
C GLU A 136 -20.97 25.30 9.37
N ALA A 137 -21.91 25.14 8.43
CA ALA A 137 -22.17 23.91 7.72
C ALA A 137 -20.88 23.44 7.01
N GLN A 138 -20.09 22.65 7.71
CA GLN A 138 -19.11 21.81 7.06
C GLN A 138 -19.91 20.73 6.34
N ASP A 139 -19.87 20.83 5.03
CA ASP A 139 -20.36 19.84 4.09
C ASP A 139 -19.83 18.46 4.52
N ASP A 140 -20.68 17.69 5.21
CA ASP A 140 -20.37 16.32 5.63
C ASP A 140 -20.42 15.43 4.38
N GLY A 141 -19.37 15.54 3.55
CA GLY A 141 -19.10 14.64 2.43
C GLY A 141 -18.63 13.25 2.88
N ASP A 142 -19.16 12.76 3.99
CA ASP A 142 -19.03 11.35 4.37
C ASP A 142 -20.12 10.55 3.63
N GLU A 143 -19.83 10.28 2.38
CA GLU A 143 -20.51 9.25 1.61
C GLU A 143 -20.23 7.88 2.29
N TYR A 144 -21.17 7.48 3.12
CA TYR A 144 -21.24 6.15 3.72
C TYR A 144 -21.49 5.15 2.58
N ASP A 145 -20.40 4.63 2.02
CA ASP A 145 -20.45 3.49 1.12
C ASP A 145 -20.83 2.25 1.94
N GLY A 146 -22.13 2.12 2.12
CA GLY A 146 -22.77 0.98 2.76
C GLY A 146 -22.62 -0.23 1.86
N ALA A 147 -21.58 -1.02 2.08
CA ALA A 147 -21.47 -2.35 1.54
C ALA A 147 -22.62 -3.20 2.07
N GLY A 148 -23.65 -3.29 1.27
CA GLY A 148 -24.72 -4.26 1.43
C GLY A 148 -24.27 -5.65 1.00
N ALA A 149 -24.65 -6.63 1.78
CA ALA A 149 -24.91 -8.05 1.57
C ALA A 149 -23.99 -8.81 0.61
#